data_a4d310213496327932446eff4885e061
#
_entry.id   a4d310213496327932446eff4885e061
#
_cell.length_a   1.000
_cell.length_b   1.000
_cell.length_c   1.000
_cell.angle_alpha   90.00
_cell.angle_beta   90.00
_cell.angle_gamma   90.00
#
_symmetry.space_group_name_H-M   'P 1'
#
loop_
_entity.id
_entity.type
_entity.pdbx_description
1 polymer ?
#
loop_
_entity_poly.entity_id
_entity_poly.type
_entity_poly.pdbx_seq_one_letter_code
_entity_poly.pdbx_strand_id
1 'polypeptide(L)'
;MEVLKKNKIYFASDCHLGVPDYDSSLVREKFFIKWLDIIKADAKEIYLLGDIFDYWFEYKQVVPKGFVRLLGKLAELSDSGIKIHYFIGNHDMWMFGYFPKELNIPVYRKPIEIELNGKKFFIGHGDGLGPGDHKYKFIKKVFSNKVCQWLFARLHPNFGIWLAKYFSRKSRIANADTDEVFLGEEKERLIQFVKNNESGNHFDYYIFGHRHLPIELSVGNAKYINLGEWVKYNSYACWDGENIELKYFK
;
A
#
# COMPACT_ATOMS: atom_id res chain seq x y z
N MET A 1 -16.92 25.58 18.10
CA MET A 1 -16.31 24.71 17.09
C MET A 1 -16.98 23.35 17.20
N GLU A 2 -17.73 22.96 16.20
CA GLU A 2 -18.28 21.60 16.13
C GLU A 2 -17.11 20.64 16.00
N VAL A 3 -16.97 19.72 16.95
CA VAL A 3 -15.96 18.66 16.86
C VAL A 3 -16.46 17.71 15.75
N LEU A 4 -15.83 17.76 14.59
CA LEU A 4 -16.12 16.84 13.50
C LEU A 4 -16.01 15.41 14.02
N LYS A 5 -17.07 14.62 13.84
CA LYS A 5 -17.09 13.23 14.30
C LYS A 5 -16.10 12.42 13.46
N LYS A 6 -15.04 11.90 14.09
CA LYS A 6 -14.08 11.01 13.44
C LYS A 6 -14.77 9.67 13.14
N ASN A 7 -15.26 9.50 11.93
CA ASN A 7 -16.01 8.31 11.52
C ASN A 7 -15.58 7.76 10.16
N LYS A 8 -14.72 8.46 9.43
CA LYS A 8 -14.28 8.05 8.10
C LYS A 8 -13.07 7.12 8.16
N ILE A 9 -12.98 6.23 7.19
CA ILE A 9 -11.86 5.33 6.98
C ILE A 9 -11.24 5.63 5.62
N TYR A 10 -9.94 5.85 5.61
CA TYR A 10 -9.18 6.24 4.42
C TYR A 10 -8.23 5.13 3.98
N PHE A 11 -8.10 4.95 2.68
CA PHE A 11 -7.24 3.94 2.06
C PHE A 11 -6.32 4.61 1.03
N ALA A 12 -5.03 4.38 1.14
CA ALA A 12 -4.02 4.84 0.18
C ALA A 12 -2.95 3.78 -0.03
N SER A 13 -2.27 3.81 -1.18
CA SER A 13 -1.17 2.89 -1.50
C SER A 13 -0.20 3.54 -2.49
N ASP A 14 0.89 2.84 -2.78
CA ASP A 14 1.77 3.10 -3.92
C ASP A 14 2.31 4.54 -3.99
N CYS A 15 2.84 5.06 -2.87
CA CYS A 15 3.51 6.35 -2.85
C CYS A 15 4.93 6.27 -3.42
N HIS A 16 5.57 5.11 -3.35
CA HIS A 16 6.92 4.85 -3.83
C HIS A 16 7.93 5.95 -3.47
N LEU A 17 7.96 6.32 -2.20
CA LEU A 17 8.91 7.31 -1.72
C LEU A 17 10.34 6.80 -1.86
N GLY A 18 11.23 7.64 -2.39
CA GLY A 18 12.62 7.31 -2.66
C GLY A 18 12.98 7.25 -4.14
N VAL A 19 12.00 7.38 -5.06
CA VAL A 19 12.20 7.40 -6.51
C VAL A 19 11.45 8.54 -7.17
N PRO A 20 11.85 8.96 -8.39
CA PRO A 20 13.04 8.54 -9.14
C PRO A 20 14.33 9.08 -8.52
N ASP A 21 14.27 10.19 -7.78
CA ASP A 21 15.35 10.90 -7.11
C ASP A 21 14.85 11.46 -5.75
N TYR A 22 15.79 12.07 -5.01
CA TYR A 22 15.49 12.61 -3.70
C TYR A 22 14.51 13.79 -3.74
N ASP A 23 14.68 14.71 -4.67
CA ASP A 23 13.89 15.95 -4.71
C ASP A 23 12.44 15.68 -5.12
N SER A 24 12.25 14.88 -6.17
CA SER A 24 10.92 14.44 -6.60
C SER A 24 10.19 13.65 -5.50
N SER A 25 10.91 12.76 -4.84
CA SER A 25 10.38 12.00 -3.70
C SER A 25 9.99 12.91 -2.54
N LEU A 26 10.81 13.93 -2.22
CA LEU A 26 10.52 14.87 -1.15
C LEU A 26 9.28 15.73 -1.44
N VAL A 27 9.09 16.13 -2.71
CA VAL A 27 7.87 16.85 -3.12
C VAL A 27 6.65 15.96 -2.89
N ARG A 28 6.70 14.70 -3.32
CA ARG A 28 5.62 13.71 -3.13
C ARG A 28 5.36 13.42 -1.65
N GLU A 29 6.42 13.24 -0.84
CA GLU A 29 6.30 13.06 0.62
C GLU A 29 5.53 14.21 1.25
N LYS A 30 5.92 15.47 0.93
CA LYS A 30 5.22 16.66 1.44
C LYS A 30 3.77 16.75 0.98
N PHE A 31 3.49 16.33 -0.26
CA PHE A 31 2.14 16.33 -0.81
C PHE A 31 1.25 15.28 -0.13
N PHE A 32 1.77 14.09 0.08
CA PHE A 32 1.08 13.04 0.83
C PHE A 32 0.80 13.45 2.29
N ILE A 33 1.74 14.16 2.93
CA ILE A 33 1.54 14.70 4.28
C ILE A 33 0.43 15.75 4.30
N LYS A 34 0.31 16.62 3.30
CA LYS A 34 -0.81 17.57 3.22
C LYS A 34 -2.15 16.87 3.17
N TRP A 35 -2.24 15.76 2.43
CA TRP A 35 -3.45 14.93 2.43
C TRP A 35 -3.72 14.35 3.82
N LEU A 36 -2.72 13.80 4.50
CA LEU A 36 -2.85 13.28 5.87
C LEU A 36 -3.30 14.38 6.85
N ASP A 37 -2.82 15.62 6.70
CA ASP A 37 -3.24 16.76 7.52
C ASP A 37 -4.72 17.10 7.34
N ILE A 38 -5.23 17.00 6.11
CA ILE A 38 -6.63 17.27 5.80
C ILE A 38 -7.53 16.18 6.37
N ILE A 39 -7.22 14.92 6.10
CA ILE A 39 -8.05 13.80 6.56
C ILE A 39 -8.01 13.60 8.07
N LYS A 40 -6.96 14.10 8.76
CA LYS A 40 -6.85 14.07 10.23
C LYS A 40 -8.09 14.60 10.94
N ALA A 41 -8.83 15.52 10.30
CA ALA A 41 -10.00 16.18 10.88
C ALA A 41 -11.15 15.19 11.17
N ASP A 42 -11.35 14.18 10.31
CA ASP A 42 -12.48 13.25 10.38
C ASP A 42 -12.09 11.76 10.26
N ALA A 43 -10.80 11.46 10.10
CA ALA A 43 -10.30 10.11 10.04
C ALA A 43 -10.45 9.38 11.38
N LYS A 44 -11.12 8.23 11.36
CA LYS A 44 -11.14 7.23 12.42
C LYS A 44 -10.00 6.23 12.25
N GLU A 45 -9.82 5.75 11.03
CA GLU A 45 -8.79 4.78 10.67
C GLU A 45 -8.17 5.12 9.30
N ILE A 46 -6.90 4.77 9.12
CA ILE A 46 -6.17 4.93 7.86
C ILE A 46 -5.52 3.60 7.50
N TYR A 47 -5.77 3.12 6.30
CA TYR A 47 -5.17 1.91 5.74
C TYR A 47 -4.16 2.29 4.66
N LEU A 48 -2.88 2.02 4.91
CA LEU A 48 -1.79 2.17 3.95
C LEU A 48 -1.53 0.80 3.33
N LEU A 49 -1.95 0.61 2.08
CA LEU A 49 -1.99 -0.71 1.45
C LEU A 49 -0.70 -1.07 0.71
N GLY A 50 0.46 -0.70 1.25
CA GLY A 50 1.77 -1.11 0.75
C GLY A 50 2.36 -0.20 -0.31
N ASP A 51 3.63 -0.43 -0.61
CA ASP A 51 4.45 0.34 -1.55
C ASP A 51 4.45 1.86 -1.26
N ILE A 52 4.35 2.20 0.03
CA ILE A 52 4.54 3.58 0.48
C ILE A 52 6.00 4.00 0.27
N PHE A 53 6.91 3.06 0.49
CA PHE A 53 8.34 3.25 0.20
C PHE A 53 8.74 2.39 -0.99
N ASP A 54 9.58 2.94 -1.86
CA ASP A 54 10.13 2.19 -3.00
C ASP A 54 11.11 1.09 -2.57
N TYR A 55 11.60 1.20 -1.36
CA TYR A 55 12.45 0.21 -0.72
C TYR A 55 12.42 0.40 0.79
N TRP A 56 12.21 -0.70 1.52
CA TRP A 56 12.34 -0.75 2.97
C TRP A 56 12.96 -2.07 3.40
N PHE A 57 14.02 -2.00 4.22
CA PHE A 57 14.61 -3.16 4.88
C PHE A 57 15.06 -2.77 6.29
N GLU A 58 14.57 -3.48 7.28
CA GLU A 58 14.97 -3.29 8.67
C GLU A 58 16.17 -4.17 9.01
N TYR A 59 17.33 -3.58 9.13
CA TYR A 59 18.49 -4.20 9.78
C TYR A 59 18.28 -4.21 11.31
N LYS A 60 19.16 -4.91 12.04
CA LYS A 60 19.02 -4.99 13.51
C LYS A 60 19.05 -3.63 14.22
N GLN A 61 19.83 -2.66 13.71
CA GLN A 61 20.06 -1.35 14.34
C GLN A 61 19.86 -0.18 13.40
N VAL A 62 19.52 -0.41 12.11
CA VAL A 62 19.35 0.66 11.13
C VAL A 62 18.18 0.39 10.22
N VAL A 63 17.51 1.45 9.84
CA VAL A 63 16.48 1.51 8.81
C VAL A 63 16.94 2.44 7.69
N PRO A 64 16.32 2.42 6.50
CA PRO A 64 16.64 3.36 5.44
C PRO A 64 16.51 4.81 5.93
N LYS A 65 17.52 5.63 5.65
CA LYS A 65 17.48 7.05 5.98
C LYS A 65 16.54 7.82 5.05
N GLY A 66 15.96 8.88 5.56
CA GLY A 66 14.99 9.72 4.86
C GLY A 66 13.58 9.54 5.44
N PHE A 67 12.60 10.06 4.73
CA PHE A 67 11.18 9.94 5.06
C PHE A 67 10.78 10.43 6.47
N VAL A 68 11.63 11.26 7.06
CA VAL A 68 11.48 11.74 8.44
C VAL A 68 10.16 12.49 8.65
N ARG A 69 9.70 13.19 7.62
CA ARG A 69 8.45 13.95 7.68
C ARG A 69 7.24 13.01 7.70
N LEU A 70 7.23 12.01 6.83
CA LEU A 70 6.14 11.02 6.82
C LEU A 70 6.14 10.19 8.10
N LEU A 71 7.30 9.69 8.54
CA LEU A 71 7.41 8.92 9.77
C LEU A 71 6.94 9.75 10.98
N GLY A 72 7.35 11.03 11.08
CA GLY A 72 6.89 11.94 12.12
C GLY A 72 5.39 12.21 12.03
N LYS A 73 4.82 12.34 10.82
CA LYS A 73 3.37 12.51 10.64
C LYS A 73 2.60 11.27 11.05
N LEU A 74 3.06 10.08 10.70
CA LEU A 74 2.44 8.82 11.12
C LEU A 74 2.48 8.65 12.64
N ALA A 75 3.61 9.01 13.29
CA ALA A 75 3.70 9.04 14.76
C ALA A 75 2.68 10.00 15.36
N GLU A 76 2.62 11.25 14.89
CA GLU A 76 1.65 12.27 15.34
C GLU A 76 0.20 11.78 15.23
N LEU A 77 -0.17 11.17 14.09
CA LEU A 77 -1.52 10.66 13.86
C LEU A 77 -1.85 9.49 14.80
N SER A 78 -0.92 8.54 14.96
CA SER A 78 -1.05 7.41 15.87
C SER A 78 -1.20 7.89 17.32
N ASP A 79 -0.35 8.80 17.77
CA ASP A 79 -0.39 9.38 19.12
C ASP A 79 -1.67 10.20 19.37
N SER A 80 -2.27 10.76 18.31
CA SER A 80 -3.57 11.44 18.38
C SER A 80 -4.78 10.49 18.43
N GLY A 81 -4.54 9.17 18.43
CA GLY A 81 -5.56 8.14 18.54
C GLY A 81 -6.20 7.72 17.22
N ILE A 82 -5.66 8.13 16.06
CA ILE A 82 -6.08 7.62 14.75
C ILE A 82 -5.43 6.26 14.56
N LYS A 83 -6.23 5.23 14.30
CA LYS A 83 -5.71 3.89 14.02
C LYS A 83 -5.13 3.84 12.61
N ILE A 84 -3.87 3.47 12.51
CA ILE A 84 -3.20 3.30 11.22
C ILE A 84 -2.88 1.82 11.04
N HIS A 85 -3.20 1.29 9.86
CA HIS A 85 -2.96 -0.09 9.46
C HIS A 85 -2.01 -0.08 8.25
N TYR A 86 -0.86 -0.73 8.37
CA TYR A 86 0.11 -0.79 7.30
C TYR A 86 0.19 -2.18 6.69
N PHE A 87 0.00 -2.28 5.38
CA PHE A 87 0.24 -3.50 4.63
C PHE A 87 1.57 -3.41 3.93
N ILE A 88 2.31 -4.51 3.89
CA ILE A 88 3.49 -4.55 3.04
C ILE A 88 3.07 -4.70 1.58
N GLY A 89 3.78 -3.98 0.70
CA GLY A 89 3.76 -4.23 -0.73
C GLY A 89 4.96 -5.05 -1.18
N ASN A 90 5.22 -5.08 -2.47
CA ASN A 90 6.38 -5.77 -3.01
C ASN A 90 7.69 -4.97 -2.90
N HIS A 91 7.62 -3.67 -2.75
CA HIS A 91 8.78 -2.78 -2.58
C HIS A 91 9.20 -2.60 -1.11
N ASP A 92 8.27 -2.65 -0.19
CA ASP A 92 8.51 -2.44 1.25
C ASP A 92 8.22 -3.67 2.11
N MET A 93 8.36 -4.86 1.53
CA MET A 93 8.01 -6.13 2.17
C MET A 93 8.89 -6.52 3.38
N TRP A 94 10.04 -5.87 3.58
CA TRP A 94 10.99 -6.20 4.64
C TRP A 94 10.85 -5.29 5.87
N MET A 95 9.61 -4.97 6.21
CA MET A 95 9.22 -4.37 7.48
C MET A 95 9.03 -5.46 8.53
N PHE A 96 9.75 -5.40 9.64
CA PHE A 96 9.70 -6.46 10.65
C PHE A 96 9.12 -6.00 11.98
N GLY A 97 9.62 -4.94 12.54
CA GLY A 97 9.23 -4.50 13.87
C GLY A 97 9.31 -3.01 14.13
N TYR A 98 9.88 -2.23 13.23
CA TYR A 98 10.05 -0.79 13.42
C TYR A 98 8.71 -0.06 13.55
N PHE A 99 7.78 -0.29 12.62
CA PHE A 99 6.47 0.36 12.63
C PHE A 99 5.63 -0.01 13.87
N PRO A 100 5.48 -1.30 14.24
CA PRO A 100 4.76 -1.65 15.47
C PRO A 100 5.41 -1.08 16.73
N LYS A 101 6.74 -1.08 16.81
CA LYS A 101 7.45 -0.73 18.04
C LYS A 101 7.61 0.79 18.21
N GLU A 102 7.98 1.50 17.15
CA GLU A 102 8.30 2.92 17.22
C GLU A 102 7.09 3.83 16.93
N LEU A 103 6.12 3.33 16.13
CA LEU A 103 4.97 4.14 15.68
C LEU A 103 3.63 3.60 16.18
N ASN A 104 3.61 2.46 16.90
CA ASN A 104 2.38 1.76 17.30
C ASN A 104 1.45 1.44 16.12
N ILE A 105 2.02 1.14 14.94
CA ILE A 105 1.31 0.83 13.70
C ILE A 105 1.47 -0.66 13.37
N PRO A 106 0.40 -1.47 13.39
CA PRO A 106 0.47 -2.88 12.99
C PRO A 106 0.82 -3.04 11.52
N VAL A 107 1.64 -4.05 11.20
CA VAL A 107 2.07 -4.37 9.84
C VAL A 107 1.48 -5.70 9.39
N TYR A 108 0.66 -5.67 8.35
CA TYR A 108 0.00 -6.84 7.75
C TYR A 108 0.79 -7.36 6.56
N ARG A 109 1.02 -8.68 6.54
CA ARG A 109 1.78 -9.37 5.48
C ARG A 109 0.91 -10.13 4.49
N LYS A 110 -0.38 -10.16 4.75
CA LYS A 110 -1.40 -10.82 3.94
C LYS A 110 -2.63 -9.93 3.88
N PRO A 111 -3.48 -10.10 2.89
CA PRO A 111 -4.81 -9.50 2.93
C PRO A 111 -5.56 -9.87 4.19
N ILE A 112 -6.45 -8.99 4.61
CA ILE A 112 -7.35 -9.20 5.74
C ILE A 112 -8.81 -9.08 5.29
N GLU A 113 -9.66 -9.74 6.04
CA GLU A 113 -11.11 -9.66 5.93
C GLU A 113 -11.63 -8.92 7.15
N ILE A 114 -12.40 -7.89 6.96
CA ILE A 114 -13.01 -7.12 8.04
C ILE A 114 -14.47 -6.82 7.73
N GLU A 115 -15.23 -6.55 8.77
CA GLU A 115 -16.61 -6.09 8.67
C GLU A 115 -16.73 -4.67 9.23
N LEU A 116 -17.31 -3.77 8.44
CA LEU A 116 -17.55 -2.38 8.80
C LEU A 116 -19.02 -2.06 8.55
N ASN A 117 -19.76 -1.76 9.60
CA ASN A 117 -21.19 -1.43 9.52
C ASN A 117 -22.03 -2.48 8.74
N GLY A 118 -21.73 -3.78 8.95
CA GLY A 118 -22.43 -4.89 8.27
C GLY A 118 -21.98 -5.15 6.82
N LYS A 119 -20.97 -4.43 6.33
CA LYS A 119 -20.34 -4.63 5.02
C LYS A 119 -19.02 -5.38 5.14
N LYS A 120 -18.80 -6.38 4.31
CA LYS A 120 -17.59 -7.19 4.29
C LYS A 120 -16.57 -6.62 3.33
N PHE A 121 -15.35 -6.43 3.81
CA PHE A 121 -14.23 -5.90 3.06
C PHE A 121 -13.11 -6.94 2.97
N PHE A 122 -12.56 -7.11 1.77
CA PHE A 122 -11.30 -7.81 1.54
C PHE A 122 -10.23 -6.77 1.17
N ILE A 123 -9.22 -6.62 2.02
CA ILE A 123 -8.25 -5.52 1.94
C ILE A 123 -6.84 -6.06 1.87
N GLY A 124 -6.02 -5.59 0.93
CA GLY A 124 -4.62 -5.95 0.82
C GLY A 124 -3.87 -5.14 -0.22
N HIS A 125 -2.57 -5.38 -0.36
CA HIS A 125 -1.81 -4.72 -1.42
C HIS A 125 -2.20 -5.23 -2.81
N GLY A 126 -2.37 -6.53 -2.97
CA GLY A 126 -2.80 -7.12 -4.23
C GLY A 126 -1.71 -7.93 -4.95
N ASP A 127 -0.46 -7.73 -4.62
CA ASP A 127 0.68 -8.39 -5.25
C ASP A 127 0.65 -9.91 -5.09
N GLY A 128 0.80 -10.61 -6.22
CA GLY A 128 0.78 -12.07 -6.27
C GLY A 128 -0.61 -12.70 -6.15
N LEU A 129 -1.70 -11.92 -6.11
CA LEU A 129 -3.06 -12.41 -6.22
C LEU A 129 -3.44 -12.68 -7.70
N GLY A 130 -4.48 -13.50 -7.89
CA GLY A 130 -4.96 -13.87 -9.20
C GLY A 130 -4.13 -14.91 -9.93
N PRO A 131 -4.55 -15.27 -11.15
CA PRO A 131 -3.90 -16.30 -11.97
C PRO A 131 -2.57 -15.82 -12.55
N GLY A 132 -1.71 -16.77 -12.91
CA GLY A 132 -0.43 -16.49 -13.60
C GLY A 132 0.64 -15.94 -12.66
N ASP A 133 1.54 -15.14 -13.23
CA ASP A 133 2.69 -14.48 -12.56
C ASP A 133 3.59 -15.40 -11.73
N HIS A 134 3.84 -16.60 -12.25
CA HIS A 134 4.63 -17.62 -11.54
C HIS A 134 6.04 -17.14 -11.20
N LYS A 135 6.64 -16.31 -12.07
CA LYS A 135 7.98 -15.75 -11.82
C LYS A 135 7.98 -14.82 -10.62
N TYR A 136 7.02 -13.89 -10.58
CA TYR A 136 6.89 -12.98 -9.44
C TYR A 136 6.57 -13.75 -8.14
N LYS A 137 5.61 -14.67 -8.18
CA LYS A 137 5.24 -15.49 -7.01
C LYS A 137 6.44 -16.28 -6.47
N PHE A 138 7.31 -16.78 -7.35
CA PHE A 138 8.55 -17.45 -6.95
C PHE A 138 9.53 -16.45 -6.28
N ILE A 139 9.76 -15.29 -6.89
CA ILE A 139 10.63 -14.24 -6.32
C ILE A 139 10.09 -13.77 -4.97
N LYS A 140 8.79 -13.53 -4.86
CA LYS A 140 8.14 -13.18 -3.58
C LYS A 140 8.39 -14.25 -2.51
N LYS A 141 8.31 -15.54 -2.87
CA LYS A 141 8.60 -16.64 -1.94
C LYS A 141 10.06 -16.62 -1.48
N VAL A 142 11.02 -16.35 -2.37
CA VAL A 142 12.45 -16.21 -2.04
C VAL A 142 12.66 -15.02 -1.09
N PHE A 143 12.09 -13.86 -1.40
CA PHE A 143 12.23 -12.64 -0.60
C PHE A 143 11.52 -12.73 0.76
N SER A 144 10.48 -13.55 0.85
CA SER A 144 9.78 -13.83 2.11
C SER A 144 10.49 -14.92 2.96
N ASN A 145 11.49 -15.60 2.42
CA ASN A 145 12.22 -16.65 3.12
C ASN A 145 13.14 -16.05 4.18
N LYS A 146 13.02 -16.52 5.43
CA LYS A 146 13.78 -16.01 6.57
C LYS A 146 15.28 -16.17 6.42
N VAL A 147 15.75 -17.24 5.77
CA VAL A 147 17.18 -17.48 5.53
C VAL A 147 17.70 -16.47 4.50
N CYS A 148 16.95 -16.23 3.41
CA CYS A 148 17.32 -15.22 2.42
C CYS A 148 17.34 -13.81 3.02
N GLN A 149 16.39 -13.47 3.88
CA GLN A 149 16.35 -12.21 4.62
C GLN A 149 17.55 -12.08 5.58
N TRP A 150 17.88 -13.16 6.27
CA TRP A 150 19.04 -13.21 7.17
C TRP A 150 20.36 -13.03 6.40
N LEU A 151 20.51 -13.67 5.26
CA LEU A 151 21.69 -13.50 4.39
C LEU A 151 21.78 -12.06 3.87
N PHE A 152 20.66 -11.49 3.39
CA PHE A 152 20.62 -10.10 2.93
C PHE A 152 21.01 -9.12 4.05
N ALA A 153 20.58 -9.36 5.28
CA ALA A 153 20.95 -8.56 6.45
C ALA A 153 22.45 -8.58 6.78
N ARG A 154 23.25 -9.45 6.19
CA ARG A 154 24.73 -9.50 6.32
C ARG A 154 25.45 -8.62 5.32
N LEU A 155 24.75 -8.18 4.27
CA LEU A 155 25.30 -7.20 3.34
C LEU A 155 25.43 -5.85 4.05
N HIS A 156 26.54 -5.15 3.73
CA HIS A 156 26.66 -3.78 4.21
C HIS A 156 25.44 -2.95 3.77
N PRO A 157 24.78 -2.17 4.63
CA PRO A 157 23.53 -1.45 4.29
C PRO A 157 23.61 -0.63 3.01
N ASN A 158 24.71 0.08 2.76
CA ASN A 158 24.87 0.86 1.53
C ASN A 158 24.84 -0.01 0.28
N PHE A 159 25.46 -1.18 0.32
CA PHE A 159 25.46 -2.11 -0.82
C PHE A 159 24.10 -2.78 -0.98
N GLY A 160 23.49 -3.24 0.11
CA GLY A 160 22.15 -3.84 0.09
C GLY A 160 21.08 -2.88 -0.45
N ILE A 161 21.10 -1.62 0.01
CA ILE A 161 20.17 -0.58 -0.48
C ILE A 161 20.43 -0.26 -1.97
N TRP A 162 21.69 -0.13 -2.38
CA TRP A 162 22.01 0.09 -3.78
C TRP A 162 21.52 -1.05 -4.67
N LEU A 163 21.78 -2.29 -4.28
CA LEU A 163 21.35 -3.49 -5.01
C LEU A 163 19.83 -3.56 -5.16
N ALA A 164 19.11 -3.34 -4.08
CA ALA A 164 17.66 -3.35 -4.09
C ALA A 164 17.07 -2.25 -4.97
N LYS A 165 17.58 -1.01 -4.87
CA LYS A 165 17.17 0.10 -5.75
C LYS A 165 17.46 -0.19 -7.22
N TYR A 166 18.57 -0.84 -7.54
CA TYR A 166 18.88 -1.26 -8.91
C TYR A 166 17.82 -2.23 -9.45
N PHE A 167 17.42 -3.25 -8.68
CA PHE A 167 16.39 -4.20 -9.09
C PHE A 167 15.00 -3.57 -9.15
N SER A 168 14.65 -2.72 -8.20
CA SER A 168 13.39 -1.96 -8.20
C SER A 168 13.26 -1.13 -9.48
N ARG A 169 14.31 -0.34 -9.82
CA ARG A 169 14.32 0.47 -11.04
C ARG A 169 14.18 -0.36 -12.31
N LYS A 170 14.87 -1.51 -12.38
CA LYS A 170 14.77 -2.42 -13.53
C LYS A 170 13.36 -3.00 -13.68
N SER A 171 12.72 -3.37 -12.59
CA SER A 171 11.34 -3.86 -12.58
C SER A 171 10.35 -2.80 -13.08
N ARG A 172 10.48 -1.55 -12.65
CA ARG A 172 9.63 -0.45 -13.13
C ARG A 172 9.75 -0.19 -14.62
N ILE A 173 10.99 -0.15 -15.13
CA ILE A 173 11.21 0.03 -16.57
C ILE A 173 10.55 -1.09 -17.38
N ALA A 174 10.57 -2.32 -16.87
CA ALA A 174 9.96 -3.47 -17.54
C ALA A 174 8.42 -3.46 -17.53
N ASN A 175 7.80 -2.77 -16.57
CA ASN A 175 6.34 -2.75 -16.40
C ASN A 175 5.69 -1.42 -16.83
N ALA A 176 6.47 -0.39 -17.13
CA ALA A 176 5.98 0.97 -17.39
C ALA A 176 4.86 1.04 -18.44
N ASP A 177 4.97 0.29 -19.53
CA ASP A 177 4.01 0.33 -20.63
C ASP A 177 2.65 -0.33 -20.29
N THR A 178 2.62 -1.21 -19.28
CA THR A 178 1.40 -1.93 -18.89
C THR A 178 0.68 -1.29 -17.72
N ASP A 179 1.38 -0.52 -16.89
CA ASP A 179 0.82 0.01 -15.65
C ASP A 179 -0.20 1.14 -15.87
N GLU A 180 -0.14 1.83 -17.01
CA GLU A 180 -1.03 2.97 -17.31
C GLU A 180 -2.29 2.62 -18.11
N VAL A 181 -2.42 1.39 -18.60
CA VAL A 181 -3.52 1.00 -19.50
C VAL A 181 -4.41 -0.06 -18.85
N PHE A 182 -5.71 0.20 -18.81
CA PHE A 182 -6.69 -0.82 -18.42
C PHE A 182 -6.78 -1.90 -19.51
N LEU A 183 -6.41 -3.11 -19.17
CA LEU A 183 -6.31 -4.24 -20.12
C LEU A 183 -7.63 -4.95 -20.38
N GLY A 184 -8.71 -4.51 -19.70
CA GLY A 184 -9.99 -5.20 -19.70
C GLY A 184 -10.10 -6.27 -18.62
N GLU A 185 -11.31 -6.49 -18.13
CA GLU A 185 -11.57 -7.35 -16.97
C GLU A 185 -10.95 -8.75 -17.08
N GLU A 186 -10.91 -9.33 -18.28
CA GLU A 186 -10.41 -10.67 -18.53
C GLU A 186 -8.87 -10.78 -18.41
N LYS A 187 -8.16 -9.66 -18.53
CA LYS A 187 -6.69 -9.61 -18.44
C LYS A 187 -6.19 -9.02 -17.14
N GLU A 188 -7.04 -8.32 -16.40
CA GLU A 188 -6.71 -7.74 -15.09
C GLU A 188 -6.70 -8.83 -14.02
N ARG A 189 -5.51 -9.21 -13.55
CA ARG A 189 -5.30 -10.32 -12.62
C ARG A 189 -6.07 -10.17 -11.30
N LEU A 190 -6.14 -8.94 -10.77
CA LEU A 190 -6.87 -8.66 -9.53
C LEU A 190 -8.38 -8.79 -9.74
N ILE A 191 -8.91 -8.39 -10.89
CA ILE A 191 -10.31 -8.59 -11.22
C ILE A 191 -10.61 -10.09 -11.38
N GLN A 192 -9.72 -10.85 -12.02
CA GLN A 192 -9.84 -12.30 -12.09
C GLN A 192 -9.79 -12.97 -10.70
N PHE A 193 -8.96 -12.44 -9.79
CA PHE A 193 -8.97 -12.89 -8.43
C PHE A 193 -10.32 -12.65 -7.75
N VAL A 194 -10.89 -11.45 -7.91
CA VAL A 194 -12.20 -11.11 -7.35
C VAL A 194 -13.29 -12.01 -7.91
N LYS A 195 -13.36 -12.20 -9.25
CA LYS A 195 -14.33 -13.11 -9.90
C LYS A 195 -14.25 -14.52 -9.33
N ASN A 196 -13.05 -15.05 -9.16
CA ASN A 196 -12.84 -16.38 -8.61
C ASN A 196 -13.21 -16.48 -7.13
N ASN A 197 -12.91 -15.44 -6.34
CA ASN A 197 -13.19 -15.43 -4.91
C ASN A 197 -14.69 -15.32 -4.62
N GLU A 198 -15.42 -14.49 -5.38
CA GLU A 198 -16.88 -14.33 -5.27
C GLU A 198 -17.67 -15.62 -5.52
N SER A 199 -17.09 -16.60 -6.21
CA SER A 199 -17.72 -17.91 -6.38
C SER A 199 -17.77 -18.74 -5.08
N GLY A 200 -16.98 -18.40 -4.07
CA GLY A 200 -16.91 -19.11 -2.79
C GLY A 200 -17.26 -18.25 -1.56
N ASN A 201 -16.68 -17.06 -1.49
CA ASN A 201 -16.86 -16.13 -0.37
C ASN A 201 -17.24 -14.75 -0.90
N HIS A 202 -18.42 -14.26 -0.55
CA HIS A 202 -18.86 -12.92 -0.94
C HIS A 202 -18.29 -11.84 -0.04
N PHE A 203 -17.77 -10.77 -0.66
CA PHE A 203 -17.41 -9.50 -0.02
C PHE A 203 -18.11 -8.34 -0.74
N ASP A 204 -18.59 -7.37 0.01
CA ASP A 204 -19.18 -6.16 -0.58
C ASP A 204 -18.11 -5.32 -1.30
N TYR A 205 -16.88 -5.31 -0.74
CA TYR A 205 -15.78 -4.48 -1.23
C TYR A 205 -14.44 -5.21 -1.27
N TYR A 206 -13.73 -5.07 -2.39
CA TYR A 206 -12.34 -5.47 -2.56
C TYR A 206 -11.48 -4.24 -2.79
N ILE A 207 -10.51 -3.98 -1.92
CA ILE A 207 -9.66 -2.79 -1.97
C ILE A 207 -8.20 -3.19 -2.09
N PHE A 208 -7.56 -2.77 -3.19
CA PHE A 208 -6.17 -3.10 -3.50
C PHE A 208 -5.38 -1.87 -3.97
N GLY A 209 -4.04 -1.95 -3.86
CA GLY A 209 -3.07 -1.13 -4.57
C GLY A 209 -2.43 -1.90 -5.74
N HIS A 210 -1.11 -1.80 -5.86
CA HIS A 210 -0.24 -2.59 -6.72
C HIS A 210 -0.38 -2.36 -8.23
N ARG A 211 -1.59 -2.11 -8.73
CA ARG A 211 -1.84 -1.96 -10.17
C ARG A 211 -1.50 -0.56 -10.69
N HIS A 212 -1.27 0.40 -9.80
CA HIS A 212 -0.99 1.80 -10.05
C HIS A 212 -2.04 2.56 -10.86
N LEU A 213 -3.07 1.90 -11.36
CA LEU A 213 -4.17 2.51 -12.11
C LEU A 213 -5.39 2.64 -11.18
N PRO A 214 -5.93 3.85 -10.97
CA PRO A 214 -7.16 4.00 -10.20
C PRO A 214 -8.33 3.39 -10.96
N ILE A 215 -8.93 2.36 -10.37
CA ILE A 215 -10.04 1.61 -10.98
C ILE A 215 -11.15 1.46 -9.94
N GLU A 216 -12.37 1.75 -10.31
CA GLU A 216 -13.57 1.50 -9.54
C GLU A 216 -14.60 0.86 -10.45
N LEU A 217 -14.99 -0.37 -10.17
CA LEU A 217 -15.97 -1.10 -10.98
C LEU A 217 -16.70 -2.17 -10.17
N SER A 218 -17.87 -2.60 -10.64
CA SER A 218 -18.64 -3.69 -10.05
C SER A 218 -18.22 -5.02 -10.67
N VAL A 219 -17.98 -6.01 -9.82
CA VAL A 219 -17.69 -7.41 -10.21
C VAL A 219 -18.74 -8.29 -9.56
N GLY A 220 -19.75 -8.70 -10.33
CA GLY A 220 -20.93 -9.31 -9.74
C GLY A 220 -21.64 -8.38 -8.77
N ASN A 221 -21.84 -8.84 -7.53
CA ASN A 221 -22.44 -8.04 -6.45
C ASN A 221 -21.38 -7.28 -5.61
N ALA A 222 -20.10 -7.47 -5.89
CA ALA A 222 -19.01 -6.83 -5.19
C ALA A 222 -18.56 -5.55 -5.91
N LYS A 223 -17.98 -4.62 -5.16
CA LYS A 223 -17.30 -3.45 -5.70
C LYS A 223 -15.78 -3.65 -5.58
N TYR A 224 -15.09 -3.62 -6.70
CA TYR A 224 -13.64 -3.65 -6.79
C TYR A 224 -13.10 -2.23 -6.88
N ILE A 225 -12.10 -1.92 -6.05
CA ILE A 225 -11.38 -0.66 -6.04
C ILE A 225 -9.89 -0.94 -6.07
N ASN A 226 -9.20 -0.43 -7.10
CA ASN A 226 -7.75 -0.25 -7.05
C ASN A 226 -7.46 1.22 -6.77
N LEU A 227 -6.63 1.46 -5.76
CA LEU A 227 -6.37 2.81 -5.25
C LEU A 227 -5.55 3.68 -6.20
N GLY A 228 -4.92 3.08 -7.22
CA GLY A 228 -3.97 3.81 -8.06
C GLY A 228 -2.65 4.06 -7.31
N GLU A 229 -2.09 5.26 -7.47
CA GLU A 229 -0.78 5.60 -6.93
C GLU A 229 -0.63 7.13 -6.68
N TRP A 230 0.46 7.55 -6.02
CA TRP A 230 0.72 8.95 -5.63
C TRP A 230 1.82 9.63 -6.44
N VAL A 231 2.25 9.05 -7.55
CA VAL A 231 3.22 9.66 -8.47
C VAL A 231 2.53 10.59 -9.47
N LYS A 232 1.36 10.16 -9.98
CA LYS A 232 0.61 10.84 -11.05
C LYS A 232 -0.83 11.13 -10.66
N TYR A 233 -1.52 10.12 -10.09
CA TYR A 233 -2.97 10.21 -9.86
C TYR A 233 -3.33 10.82 -8.51
N ASN A 234 -2.50 10.63 -7.47
CA ASN A 234 -2.76 11.06 -6.10
C ASN A 234 -4.13 10.59 -5.60
N SER A 235 -4.44 9.33 -5.89
CA SER A 235 -5.75 8.75 -5.63
C SER A 235 -5.80 7.98 -4.31
N TYR A 236 -6.97 7.97 -3.71
CA TYR A 236 -7.24 7.30 -2.45
C TYR A 236 -8.72 6.92 -2.38
N ALA A 237 -9.11 5.98 -1.51
CA ALA A 237 -10.52 5.72 -1.25
C ALA A 237 -10.91 6.22 0.14
N CYS A 238 -12.20 6.56 0.29
CA CYS A 238 -12.80 7.00 1.53
C CYS A 238 -14.12 6.27 1.78
N TRP A 239 -14.19 5.56 2.91
CA TRP A 239 -15.41 5.00 3.46
C TRP A 239 -15.99 5.96 4.49
N ASP A 240 -17.24 6.39 4.30
CA ASP A 240 -17.92 7.34 5.18
C ASP A 240 -18.81 6.68 6.25
N GLY A 241 -18.90 5.37 6.23
CA GLY A 241 -19.76 4.55 7.08
C GLY A 241 -20.92 3.89 6.33
N GLU A 242 -21.22 4.32 5.11
CA GLU A 242 -22.27 3.78 4.25
C GLU A 242 -21.73 3.44 2.85
N ASN A 243 -20.93 4.34 2.29
CA ASN A 243 -20.41 4.23 0.93
C ASN A 243 -18.90 4.40 0.88
N ILE A 244 -18.28 3.75 -0.09
CA ILE A 244 -16.87 3.95 -0.41
C ILE A 244 -16.74 4.61 -1.79
N GLU A 245 -15.87 5.60 -1.88
CA GLU A 245 -15.61 6.36 -3.10
C GLU A 245 -14.10 6.46 -3.35
N LEU A 246 -13.71 6.28 -4.62
CA LEU A 246 -12.38 6.60 -5.09
C LEU A 246 -12.27 8.11 -5.36
N LYS A 247 -11.28 8.76 -4.75
CA LYS A 247 -11.09 10.22 -4.78
C LYS A 247 -9.68 10.57 -5.22
N TYR A 248 -9.50 11.82 -5.64
CA TYR A 248 -8.23 12.37 -6.10
C TYR A 248 -7.87 13.60 -5.28
N PHE A 249 -6.66 13.62 -4.76
CA PHE A 249 -6.12 14.75 -4.03
C PHE A 249 -5.44 15.73 -5.00
N LYS A 250 -5.81 17.01 -4.90
CA LYS A 250 -5.35 18.08 -5.81
C LYS A 250 -4.66 19.19 -5.03
#